data_a19558c854b8ebbe77da8039bbb2429c
#
_entry.id   a19558c854b8ebbe77da8039bbb2429c
#
_cell.length_a   1.000
_cell.length_b   1.000
_cell.length_c   1.000
_cell.angle_alpha   90.00
_cell.angle_beta   90.00
_cell.angle_gamma   90.00
#
_symmetry.space_group_name_H-M   'P 1'
#
loop_
_entity.id
_entity.type
_entity.pdbx_description
1 polymer ?
#
loop_
_entity_poly.entity_id
_entity_poly.type
_entity_poly.pdbx_seq_one_letter_code
_entity_poly.pdbx_strand_id
1 'polypeptide(L)'
;MSETLEALIAGKADLVDFLRNQQVGPNVYPGVPAEYSNWRAEQWAWGHTAVLYNQSYHMVDLAVKGPDAFAMLEHLGINSFKNFQPDRAKQFVPVTPDGYVIGDVILFYLDENHFNLVGRAPTIEWVEFHAATGNWNVTVERDERWAMRTDGKRNSYRFQVQGPNAMKIIEKAIGTTPPDLKFFHMCRLMIGGKEVRALRHGMAGQPGFELMGPWEDYGAVHAALVEAGKEFGMALVGGRAYSSNTLESGWIPSPFPAIYTGEALKPYREWLSANSYEAKCSIGGSWVPETVEGYYTTPWDLGYGPFVKFDHDFIGRAALEKMAAAGNHRTKVTLALDNEDVMRVQSSALSQGERAKFMEYPSSVYSMHPFDSVLSGGKQVGLSTWIGYTANEGKFLTLAMMEPGFAEPGTEVTLLWGEQNGGTSKPTVEPHVQTEIKAVVSPVPYVAAARDNYAEGWRTRK
;
A
#
# COMPACT_ATOMS: atom_id res chain seq x y z
N MET A 1 19.20 -26.27 -10.90
CA MET A 1 18.13 -25.30 -11.19
C MET A 1 17.70 -24.73 -9.84
N SER A 2 17.56 -23.42 -9.70
CA SER A 2 17.00 -22.82 -8.48
C SER A 2 15.53 -23.27 -8.35
N GLU A 3 15.10 -23.57 -7.13
CA GLU A 3 13.71 -23.96 -6.86
C GLU A 3 12.77 -22.81 -7.21
N THR A 4 11.62 -23.12 -7.82
CA THR A 4 10.60 -22.16 -8.24
C THR A 4 9.48 -22.07 -7.22
N LEU A 5 8.67 -21.00 -7.27
CA LEU A 5 7.46 -20.89 -6.45
C LEU A 5 6.51 -22.07 -6.71
N GLU A 6 6.31 -22.47 -7.96
CA GLU A 6 5.47 -23.63 -8.31
C GLU A 6 5.94 -24.91 -7.62
N ALA A 7 7.25 -25.19 -7.67
CA ALA A 7 7.81 -26.37 -7.01
C ALA A 7 7.67 -26.30 -5.48
N LEU A 8 7.83 -25.12 -4.90
CA LEU A 8 7.67 -24.90 -3.46
C LEU A 8 6.22 -25.17 -3.01
N ILE A 9 5.24 -24.60 -3.69
CA ILE A 9 3.83 -24.74 -3.28
C ILE A 9 3.24 -26.11 -3.61
N ALA A 10 3.68 -26.74 -4.72
CA ALA A 10 3.25 -28.10 -5.07
C ALA A 10 3.61 -29.16 -4.00
N GLY A 11 4.64 -28.87 -3.19
CA GLY A 11 5.02 -29.73 -2.06
C GLY A 11 4.22 -29.50 -0.77
N LYS A 12 3.23 -28.59 -0.76
CA LYS A 12 2.44 -28.23 0.43
C LYS A 12 1.08 -28.91 0.39
N ALA A 13 0.74 -29.63 1.44
CA ALA A 13 -0.57 -30.26 1.58
C ALA A 13 -1.70 -29.24 1.79
N ASP A 14 -1.39 -28.12 2.44
CA ASP A 14 -2.30 -27.02 2.74
C ASP A 14 -1.57 -25.67 2.57
N LEU A 15 -1.99 -24.90 1.56
CA LEU A 15 -1.42 -23.58 1.25
C LEU A 15 -1.83 -22.52 2.28
N VAL A 16 -3.02 -22.63 2.84
CA VAL A 16 -3.50 -21.70 3.87
C VAL A 16 -2.63 -21.86 5.12
N ASP A 17 -2.44 -23.10 5.60
CA ASP A 17 -1.57 -23.37 6.73
C ASP A 17 -0.12 -22.93 6.47
N PHE A 18 0.42 -23.27 5.29
CA PHE A 18 1.77 -22.86 4.88
C PHE A 18 1.97 -21.33 4.95
N LEU A 19 1.08 -20.55 4.36
CA LEU A 19 1.19 -19.07 4.32
C LEU A 19 0.94 -18.45 5.70
N ARG A 20 0.05 -19.01 6.49
CA ARG A 20 -0.22 -18.55 7.87
C ARG A 20 0.92 -18.82 8.83
N ASN A 21 1.71 -19.84 8.59
CA ASN A 21 2.89 -20.19 9.39
C ASN A 21 4.22 -19.65 8.84
N GLN A 22 4.20 -18.85 7.77
CA GLN A 22 5.39 -18.08 7.37
C GLN A 22 5.79 -17.11 8.48
N GLN A 23 7.07 -17.09 8.82
CA GLN A 23 7.58 -16.32 9.95
C GLN A 23 7.91 -14.85 9.64
N VAL A 24 7.76 -14.45 8.38
CA VAL A 24 8.04 -13.08 7.96
C VAL A 24 7.00 -12.14 8.58
N GLY A 25 7.49 -11.16 9.32
CA GLY A 25 6.66 -10.11 9.92
C GLY A 25 6.25 -9.03 8.91
N PRO A 26 5.65 -7.94 9.40
CA PRO A 26 5.29 -6.81 8.56
C PRO A 26 6.53 -6.15 7.98
N ASN A 27 6.32 -5.36 6.92
CA ASN A 27 7.43 -4.66 6.29
C ASN A 27 8.04 -3.63 7.22
N VAL A 28 9.37 -3.65 7.29
CA VAL A 28 10.18 -2.65 7.98
C VAL A 28 10.67 -1.60 6.99
N TYR A 29 11.05 -0.43 7.52
CA TYR A 29 11.61 0.68 6.74
C TYR A 29 13.10 0.80 7.04
N PRO A 30 13.97 -0.03 6.42
CA PRO A 30 15.40 0.04 6.65
C PRO A 30 15.93 1.40 6.19
N GLY A 31 16.97 1.91 6.85
CA GLY A 31 17.55 3.22 6.53
C GLY A 31 16.75 4.43 7.06
N VAL A 32 15.58 4.21 7.66
CA VAL A 32 14.80 5.23 8.35
C VAL A 32 14.71 4.87 9.83
N PRO A 33 15.00 5.77 10.78
CA PRO A 33 14.81 5.52 12.20
C PRO A 33 13.36 5.12 12.51
N ALA A 34 13.13 4.38 13.60
CA ALA A 34 11.78 4.09 14.06
C ALA A 34 10.99 5.38 14.36
N GLU A 35 11.67 6.36 14.97
CA GLU A 35 11.14 7.70 15.29
C GLU A 35 12.28 8.72 15.18
N TYR A 36 11.97 9.94 14.73
CA TYR A 36 12.88 11.10 14.82
C TYR A 36 12.61 11.93 16.07
N SER A 37 11.35 12.04 16.44
CA SER A 37 10.90 12.67 17.68
C SER A 37 10.10 11.66 18.51
N ASN A 38 8.80 11.65 18.34
CA ASN A 38 7.91 10.58 18.76
C ASN A 38 6.78 10.44 17.73
N TRP A 39 6.34 9.22 17.49
CA TRP A 39 5.39 8.93 16.43
C TRP A 39 4.08 9.73 16.52
N ARG A 40 3.64 10.12 17.73
CA ARG A 40 2.42 10.94 17.91
C ARG A 40 2.61 12.36 17.38
N ALA A 41 3.75 12.97 17.69
CA ALA A 41 4.09 14.30 17.16
C ALA A 41 4.32 14.26 15.64
N GLU A 42 4.88 13.18 15.13
CA GLU A 42 5.09 12.98 13.69
C GLU A 42 3.74 12.79 12.95
N GLN A 43 2.80 12.03 13.52
CA GLN A 43 1.42 11.94 13.02
C GLN A 43 0.73 13.31 13.06
N TRP A 44 0.82 14.01 14.18
CA TRP A 44 0.22 15.33 14.32
C TRP A 44 0.70 16.30 13.24
N ALA A 45 2.00 16.28 12.95
CA ALA A 45 2.62 17.22 12.03
C ALA A 45 2.07 17.12 10.58
N TRP A 46 1.74 15.92 10.07
CA TRP A 46 1.22 15.83 8.71
C TRP A 46 -0.19 16.44 8.53
N GLY A 47 -0.97 16.52 9.59
CA GLY A 47 -2.29 17.15 9.55
C GLY A 47 -2.29 18.64 9.90
N HIS A 48 -1.24 19.15 10.57
CA HIS A 48 -1.23 20.50 11.17
C HIS A 48 -0.12 21.43 10.67
N THR A 49 1.04 20.88 10.34
CA THR A 49 2.17 21.67 9.85
C THR A 49 2.67 21.11 8.53
N ALA A 50 3.71 20.30 8.57
CA ALA A 50 4.20 19.54 7.42
C ALA A 50 5.12 18.42 7.88
N VAL A 51 5.33 17.45 7.00
CA VAL A 51 6.27 16.35 7.19
C VAL A 51 7.13 16.12 5.97
N LEU A 52 8.31 15.52 6.21
CA LEU A 52 9.16 14.93 5.19
C LEU A 52 9.21 13.42 5.42
N TYR A 53 8.65 12.65 4.47
CA TYR A 53 8.83 11.21 4.40
C TYR A 53 10.05 10.87 3.56
N ASN A 54 10.88 10.00 4.08
CA ASN A 54 11.95 9.39 3.30
C ASN A 54 11.51 8.03 2.76
N GLN A 55 11.13 7.99 1.51
CA GLN A 55 10.61 6.81 0.83
C GLN A 55 11.67 6.06 0.01
N SER A 56 12.94 6.46 0.14
CA SER A 56 14.03 5.96 -0.70
C SER A 56 14.40 4.49 -0.49
N TYR A 57 13.93 3.84 0.60
CA TYR A 57 14.52 2.57 1.02
C TYR A 57 13.62 1.35 0.88
N HIS A 58 12.31 1.49 0.95
CA HIS A 58 11.40 0.35 1.16
C HIS A 58 10.62 -0.09 -0.07
N MET A 59 10.61 0.69 -1.15
CA MET A 59 9.96 0.35 -2.41
C MET A 59 10.96 -0.14 -3.44
N VAL A 60 10.46 -0.90 -4.40
CA VAL A 60 11.18 -1.28 -5.62
C VAL A 60 10.82 -0.27 -6.71
N ASP A 61 11.79 0.16 -7.48
CA ASP A 61 11.60 0.90 -8.72
C ASP A 61 11.90 -0.03 -9.90
N LEU A 62 11.08 0.03 -10.96
CA LEU A 62 11.31 -0.67 -12.21
C LEU A 62 11.21 0.31 -13.37
N ALA A 63 12.34 0.62 -13.97
CA ALA A 63 12.36 1.35 -15.23
C ALA A 63 11.98 0.41 -16.37
N VAL A 64 11.03 0.83 -17.22
CA VAL A 64 10.59 0.12 -18.42
C VAL A 64 10.80 1.05 -19.60
N LYS A 65 11.62 0.63 -20.57
CA LYS A 65 12.01 1.44 -21.72
C LYS A 65 11.84 0.63 -23.01
N GLY A 66 11.42 1.31 -24.07
CA GLY A 66 11.34 0.71 -25.40
C GLY A 66 10.06 1.08 -26.14
N PRO A 67 10.02 0.85 -27.45
CA PRO A 67 8.89 1.26 -28.29
C PRO A 67 7.57 0.57 -27.91
N ASP A 68 7.63 -0.63 -27.32
CA ASP A 68 6.43 -1.37 -26.92
C ASP A 68 6.07 -1.18 -25.44
N ALA A 69 6.82 -0.35 -24.68
CA ALA A 69 6.62 -0.18 -23.26
C ALA A 69 5.20 0.32 -22.90
N PHE A 70 4.67 1.28 -23.66
CA PHE A 70 3.32 1.78 -23.48
C PHE A 70 2.27 0.67 -23.71
N ALA A 71 2.36 -0.02 -24.83
CA ALA A 71 1.40 -1.06 -25.21
C ALA A 71 1.43 -2.26 -24.23
N MET A 72 2.62 -2.66 -23.79
CA MET A 72 2.77 -3.70 -22.75
C MET A 72 2.11 -3.29 -21.43
N LEU A 73 2.39 -2.09 -20.94
CA LEU A 73 1.82 -1.62 -19.68
C LEU A 73 0.30 -1.41 -19.78
N GLU A 74 -0.20 -0.93 -20.91
CA GLU A 74 -1.64 -0.83 -21.17
C GLU A 74 -2.32 -2.20 -21.12
N HIS A 75 -1.70 -3.23 -21.75
CA HIS A 75 -2.21 -4.61 -21.74
C HIS A 75 -2.19 -5.25 -20.34
N LEU A 76 -1.32 -4.81 -19.44
CA LEU A 76 -1.20 -5.36 -18.09
C LEU A 76 -2.08 -4.66 -17.05
N GLY A 77 -2.54 -3.44 -17.30
CA GLY A 77 -3.28 -2.61 -16.32
C GLY A 77 -4.77 -2.50 -16.60
N ILE A 78 -5.58 -2.54 -15.54
CA ILE A 78 -7.04 -2.32 -15.65
C ILE A 78 -7.41 -0.85 -15.90
N ASN A 79 -6.45 0.06 -15.75
CA ASN A 79 -6.64 1.50 -15.83
C ASN A 79 -6.65 1.95 -17.30
N SER A 80 -7.49 2.92 -17.66
CA SER A 80 -7.42 3.56 -18.98
C SER A 80 -6.07 4.22 -19.22
N PHE A 81 -5.46 3.97 -20.36
CA PHE A 81 -4.25 4.65 -20.83
C PHE A 81 -4.56 5.83 -21.76
N LYS A 82 -5.84 6.07 -22.00
CA LYS A 82 -6.31 7.20 -22.79
C LYS A 82 -5.83 8.52 -22.20
N ASN A 83 -5.18 9.35 -23.01
CA ASN A 83 -4.57 10.62 -22.58
C ASN A 83 -3.42 10.48 -21.55
N PHE A 84 -2.88 9.29 -21.35
CA PHE A 84 -1.67 9.10 -20.55
C PHE A 84 -0.46 9.51 -21.40
N GLN A 85 0.31 10.46 -20.93
CA GLN A 85 1.42 11.11 -21.66
C GLN A 85 2.56 11.46 -20.70
N PRO A 86 3.76 11.81 -21.21
CA PRO A 86 4.88 12.23 -20.38
C PRO A 86 4.49 13.26 -19.32
N ASP A 87 5.24 13.25 -18.20
CA ASP A 87 5.00 14.06 -17.00
C ASP A 87 3.64 13.82 -16.32
N ARG A 88 3.11 12.60 -16.45
CA ARG A 88 1.95 12.12 -15.67
C ARG A 88 2.26 10.83 -14.94
N ALA A 89 1.53 10.61 -13.86
CA ALA A 89 1.52 9.33 -13.16
C ALA A 89 0.08 8.81 -13.02
N LYS A 90 -0.04 7.54 -12.66
CA LYS A 90 -1.32 6.90 -12.31
C LYS A 90 -1.12 5.76 -11.33
N GLN A 91 -2.16 5.42 -10.58
CA GLN A 91 -2.23 4.11 -9.95
C GLN A 91 -2.26 3.06 -11.05
N PHE A 92 -1.46 2.03 -10.95
CA PHE A 92 -1.40 0.92 -11.89
C PHE A 92 -1.76 -0.37 -11.14
N VAL A 93 -2.79 -1.05 -11.63
CA VAL A 93 -3.36 -2.22 -10.96
C VAL A 93 -3.47 -3.37 -11.97
N PRO A 94 -2.56 -4.34 -11.95
CA PRO A 94 -2.70 -5.57 -12.72
C PRO A 94 -3.59 -6.58 -11.98
N VAL A 95 -4.29 -7.39 -12.76
CA VAL A 95 -5.10 -8.50 -12.27
C VAL A 95 -4.71 -9.80 -12.96
N THR A 96 -5.09 -10.92 -12.35
CA THR A 96 -4.98 -12.25 -12.95
C THR A 96 -5.98 -12.42 -14.09
N PRO A 97 -5.85 -13.45 -14.95
CA PRO A 97 -6.87 -13.80 -15.94
C PRO A 97 -8.27 -13.97 -15.34
N ASP A 98 -8.37 -14.37 -14.07
CA ASP A 98 -9.63 -14.53 -13.33
C ASP A 98 -10.13 -13.24 -12.66
N GLY A 99 -9.43 -12.10 -12.86
CA GLY A 99 -9.85 -10.78 -12.40
C GLY A 99 -9.46 -10.43 -10.94
N TYR A 100 -8.64 -11.22 -10.29
CA TYR A 100 -8.14 -10.93 -8.94
C TYR A 100 -6.87 -10.10 -8.97
N VAL A 101 -6.71 -9.22 -7.98
CA VAL A 101 -5.60 -8.27 -7.92
C VAL A 101 -4.27 -8.99 -7.65
N ILE A 102 -3.24 -8.68 -8.44
CA ILE A 102 -1.87 -9.12 -8.22
C ILE A 102 -1.17 -8.16 -7.25
N GLY A 103 -1.39 -6.87 -7.41
CA GLY A 103 -0.83 -5.81 -6.60
C GLY A 103 -1.19 -4.44 -7.19
N ASP A 104 -0.58 -3.41 -6.63
CA ASP A 104 -0.71 -2.05 -7.14
C ASP A 104 0.59 -1.27 -6.96
N VAL A 105 0.86 -0.36 -7.87
CA VAL A 105 2.01 0.54 -7.83
C VAL A 105 1.65 1.90 -8.43
N ILE A 106 2.49 2.90 -8.23
CA ILE A 106 2.41 4.13 -9.00
C ILE A 106 3.23 3.94 -10.27
N LEU A 107 2.61 4.19 -11.43
CA LEU A 107 3.23 4.19 -12.74
C LEU A 107 3.49 5.64 -13.16
N PHE A 108 4.75 5.96 -13.36
CA PHE A 108 5.24 7.26 -13.85
C PHE A 108 5.55 7.17 -15.34
N TYR A 109 5.00 8.07 -16.15
CA TYR A 109 5.40 8.28 -17.54
C TYR A 109 6.43 9.41 -17.57
N LEU A 110 7.69 9.05 -17.56
CA LEU A 110 8.78 10.00 -17.38
C LEU A 110 9.09 10.79 -18.65
N ASP A 111 9.33 10.07 -19.75
CA ASP A 111 9.69 10.62 -21.06
C ASP A 111 9.18 9.63 -22.12
N GLU A 112 9.19 10.00 -23.40
CA GLU A 112 8.73 9.12 -24.48
C GLU A 112 9.37 7.73 -24.38
N ASN A 113 8.54 6.68 -24.40
CA ASN A 113 8.95 5.27 -24.26
C ASN A 113 9.75 4.96 -22.98
N HIS A 114 9.62 5.79 -21.93
CA HIS A 114 10.31 5.61 -20.67
C HIS A 114 9.33 5.75 -19.49
N PHE A 115 9.12 4.65 -18.78
CA PHE A 115 8.24 4.54 -17.62
C PHE A 115 9.03 4.10 -16.39
N ASN A 116 8.50 4.41 -15.21
CA ASN A 116 8.99 3.88 -13.94
C ASN A 116 7.80 3.41 -13.09
N LEU A 117 7.86 2.21 -12.58
CA LEU A 117 6.89 1.65 -11.65
C LEU A 117 7.51 1.68 -10.26
N VAL A 118 6.74 2.10 -9.26
CA VAL A 118 7.22 2.22 -7.88
C VAL A 118 6.22 1.62 -6.91
N GLY A 119 6.67 0.61 -6.16
CA GLY A 119 5.83 -0.05 -5.17
C GLY A 119 6.39 -1.36 -4.65
N ARG A 120 5.50 -2.31 -4.40
CA ARG A 120 5.87 -3.65 -3.89
C ARG A 120 6.21 -4.61 -5.03
N ALA A 121 6.96 -5.64 -4.68
CA ALA A 121 7.48 -6.63 -5.62
C ALA A 121 6.41 -7.32 -6.49
N PRO A 122 5.22 -7.73 -6.03
CA PRO A 122 4.30 -8.51 -6.88
C PRO A 122 3.95 -7.88 -8.22
N THR A 123 3.61 -6.58 -8.23
CA THR A 123 3.33 -5.88 -9.51
C THR A 123 4.59 -5.72 -10.36
N ILE A 124 5.73 -5.48 -9.73
CA ILE A 124 7.03 -5.35 -10.40
C ILE A 124 7.40 -6.67 -11.07
N GLU A 125 7.34 -7.78 -10.34
CA GLU A 125 7.66 -9.12 -10.83
C GLU A 125 6.70 -9.58 -11.93
N TRP A 126 5.43 -9.19 -11.86
CA TRP A 126 4.46 -9.44 -12.93
C TRP A 126 4.84 -8.72 -14.23
N VAL A 127 5.26 -7.46 -14.16
CA VAL A 127 5.72 -6.70 -15.33
C VAL A 127 7.03 -7.27 -15.88
N GLU A 128 8.00 -7.64 -15.02
CA GLU A 128 9.24 -8.28 -15.43
C GLU A 128 8.99 -9.62 -16.13
N PHE A 129 8.06 -10.44 -15.63
CA PHE A 129 7.67 -11.69 -16.27
C PHE A 129 7.17 -11.46 -17.70
N HIS A 130 6.26 -10.52 -17.89
CA HIS A 130 5.72 -10.23 -19.21
C HIS A 130 6.74 -9.59 -20.16
N ALA A 131 7.65 -8.77 -19.63
CA ALA A 131 8.77 -8.24 -20.41
C ALA A 131 9.74 -9.35 -20.85
N ALA A 132 9.97 -10.36 -20.00
CA ALA A 132 10.91 -11.45 -20.27
C ALA A 132 10.34 -12.56 -21.15
N THR A 133 9.03 -12.82 -21.07
CA THR A 133 8.39 -13.97 -21.74
C THR A 133 7.46 -13.57 -22.89
N GLY A 134 7.01 -12.32 -22.93
CA GLY A 134 6.19 -11.77 -24.02
C GLY A 134 7.02 -11.37 -25.23
N ASN A 135 6.33 -11.06 -26.32
CA ASN A 135 6.96 -10.59 -27.56
C ASN A 135 6.97 -9.04 -27.59
N TRP A 136 7.59 -8.42 -26.59
CA TRP A 136 7.67 -6.98 -26.43
C TRP A 136 9.08 -6.45 -26.66
N ASN A 137 9.23 -5.42 -27.46
CA ASN A 137 10.51 -4.73 -27.63
C ASN A 137 10.71 -3.72 -26.50
N VAL A 138 11.06 -4.23 -25.33
CA VAL A 138 11.27 -3.44 -24.10
C VAL A 138 12.53 -3.90 -23.38
N THR A 139 13.09 -3.04 -22.58
CA THR A 139 14.11 -3.33 -21.57
C THR A 139 13.59 -2.94 -20.21
N VAL A 140 13.92 -3.72 -19.19
CA VAL A 140 13.57 -3.45 -17.80
C VAL A 140 14.83 -3.34 -16.95
N GLU A 141 14.85 -2.39 -16.04
CA GLU A 141 15.94 -2.18 -15.08
C GLU A 141 15.34 -2.01 -13.66
N ARG A 142 15.63 -3.00 -12.81
CA ARG A 142 15.14 -3.04 -11.43
C ARG A 142 16.11 -2.34 -10.49
N ASP A 143 15.63 -1.35 -9.73
CA ASP A 143 16.30 -0.79 -8.56
C ASP A 143 15.65 -1.38 -7.30
N GLU A 144 16.30 -2.38 -6.74
CA GLU A 144 15.77 -3.17 -5.64
C GLU A 144 15.74 -2.36 -4.33
N ARG A 145 14.77 -2.64 -3.45
CA ARG A 145 14.70 -2.01 -2.13
C ARG A 145 15.99 -2.23 -1.33
N TRP A 146 16.32 -1.29 -0.47
CA TRP A 146 17.59 -1.25 0.26
C TRP A 146 17.93 -2.56 0.99
N ALA A 147 16.97 -3.17 1.67
CA ALA A 147 17.20 -4.40 2.44
C ALA A 147 17.62 -5.61 1.60
N MET A 148 17.43 -5.55 0.28
CA MET A 148 17.77 -6.63 -0.66
C MET A 148 19.03 -6.31 -1.48
N ARG A 149 19.62 -5.14 -1.31
CA ARG A 149 20.83 -4.73 -2.03
C ARG A 149 22.08 -5.11 -1.27
N THR A 150 23.09 -5.50 -2.03
CA THR A 150 24.42 -5.87 -1.51
C THR A 150 25.48 -4.78 -1.74
N ASP A 151 25.21 -3.83 -2.64
CA ASP A 151 26.14 -2.76 -3.04
C ASP A 151 25.98 -1.47 -2.21
N GLY A 152 24.99 -1.40 -1.33
CA GLY A 152 24.74 -0.27 -0.45
C GLY A 152 24.35 1.03 -1.18
N LYS A 153 23.83 0.94 -2.41
CA LYS A 153 23.41 2.09 -3.21
C LYS A 153 22.04 1.82 -3.87
N ARG A 154 21.24 2.88 -3.99
CA ARG A 154 20.07 2.93 -4.84
C ARG A 154 20.40 3.69 -6.13
N ASN A 155 19.61 3.50 -7.18
CA ASN A 155 19.73 4.31 -8.40
C ASN A 155 19.07 5.67 -8.22
N SER A 156 18.01 5.73 -7.39
CA SER A 156 17.25 6.94 -7.15
C SER A 156 16.89 7.14 -5.68
N TYR A 157 16.69 8.39 -5.29
CA TYR A 157 16.06 8.75 -4.02
C TYR A 157 14.59 9.11 -4.25
N ARG A 158 13.83 9.05 -3.16
CA ARG A 158 12.43 9.47 -3.13
C ARG A 158 12.09 10.10 -1.79
N PHE A 159 11.61 11.35 -1.85
CA PHE A 159 11.11 12.07 -0.69
C PHE A 159 9.66 12.49 -0.93
N GLN A 160 8.91 12.68 0.15
CA GLN A 160 7.62 13.34 0.05
C GLN A 160 7.50 14.43 1.10
N VAL A 161 7.26 15.65 0.66
CA VAL A 161 6.90 16.78 1.52
C VAL A 161 5.38 16.92 1.48
N GLN A 162 4.73 16.89 2.63
CA GLN A 162 3.28 16.88 2.74
C GLN A 162 2.80 17.64 4.00
N GLY A 163 1.63 18.20 3.92
CA GLY A 163 0.96 18.88 5.02
C GLY A 163 0.44 20.27 4.64
N PRO A 164 -0.30 20.96 5.53
CA PRO A 164 -0.82 22.30 5.28
C PRO A 164 0.23 23.33 4.84
N ASN A 165 1.46 23.20 5.33
CA ASN A 165 2.57 24.10 5.00
C ASN A 165 3.48 23.57 3.87
N ALA A 166 3.20 22.41 3.27
CA ALA A 166 4.08 21.80 2.28
C ALA A 166 4.40 22.70 1.10
N MET A 167 3.41 23.42 0.58
CA MET A 167 3.61 24.33 -0.56
C MET A 167 4.55 25.48 -0.23
N LYS A 168 4.47 26.04 0.99
CA LYS A 168 5.40 27.10 1.45
C LYS A 168 6.84 26.59 1.58
N ILE A 169 6.99 25.35 2.02
CA ILE A 169 8.31 24.71 2.12
C ILE A 169 8.92 24.52 0.74
N ILE A 170 8.15 24.01 -0.22
CA ILE A 170 8.60 23.85 -1.59
C ILE A 170 8.97 25.21 -2.20
N GLU A 171 8.09 26.23 -2.06
CA GLU A 171 8.35 27.58 -2.54
C GLU A 171 9.68 28.16 -1.98
N LYS A 172 9.92 27.97 -0.68
CA LYS A 172 11.18 28.39 -0.04
C LYS A 172 12.37 27.60 -0.57
N ALA A 173 12.24 26.28 -0.75
CA ALA A 173 13.32 25.42 -1.22
C ALA A 173 13.75 25.73 -2.66
N ILE A 174 12.81 26.15 -3.52
CA ILE A 174 13.09 26.49 -4.92
C ILE A 174 13.31 27.99 -5.15
N GLY A 175 12.96 28.85 -4.19
CA GLY A 175 13.10 30.31 -4.26
C GLY A 175 12.06 31.02 -5.15
N THR A 176 11.04 30.31 -5.65
CA THR A 176 9.98 30.84 -6.51
C THR A 176 8.67 30.10 -6.21
N THR A 177 7.53 30.65 -6.64
CA THR A 177 6.26 29.96 -6.53
C THR A 177 6.26 28.68 -7.40
N PRO A 178 5.97 27.49 -6.83
CA PRO A 178 5.91 26.27 -7.62
C PRO A 178 4.74 26.32 -8.63
N PRO A 179 4.88 25.65 -9.79
CA PRO A 179 3.82 25.61 -10.78
C PRO A 179 2.54 24.98 -10.22
N ASP A 180 1.39 25.50 -10.61
CA ASP A 180 0.09 24.89 -10.29
C ASP A 180 -0.11 23.64 -11.14
N LEU A 181 0.04 22.49 -10.51
CA LEU A 181 -0.09 21.18 -11.16
C LEU A 181 -1.39 20.49 -10.73
N LYS A 182 -2.00 19.78 -11.68
CA LYS A 182 -3.07 18.85 -11.36
C LYS A 182 -2.52 17.64 -10.58
N PHE A 183 -3.40 16.97 -9.85
CA PHE A 183 -3.05 15.72 -9.20
C PHE A 183 -2.44 14.72 -10.20
N PHE A 184 -1.39 14.02 -9.78
CA PHE A 184 -0.63 13.07 -10.60
C PHE A 184 -0.01 13.65 -11.87
N HIS A 185 0.25 14.97 -11.90
CA HIS A 185 1.10 15.60 -12.89
C HIS A 185 2.46 15.92 -12.28
N MET A 186 3.47 15.87 -13.12
CA MET A 186 4.86 16.13 -12.74
C MET A 186 5.38 17.42 -13.34
N CYS A 187 6.41 17.98 -12.70
CA CYS A 187 7.27 19.03 -13.24
C CYS A 187 8.70 18.79 -12.78
N ARG A 188 9.61 19.62 -13.26
CA ARG A 188 11.00 19.69 -12.81
C ARG A 188 11.20 20.92 -11.95
N LEU A 189 11.86 20.75 -10.80
CA LEU A 189 12.18 21.81 -9.84
C LEU A 189 13.68 21.82 -9.58
N MET A 190 14.21 22.96 -9.16
CA MET A 190 15.60 23.06 -8.70
C MET A 190 15.61 23.15 -7.17
N ILE A 191 16.11 22.13 -6.50
CA ILE A 191 16.19 22.07 -5.02
C ILE A 191 17.63 21.74 -4.62
N GLY A 192 18.23 22.59 -3.78
CA GLY A 192 19.63 22.40 -3.37
C GLY A 192 20.63 22.42 -4.54
N GLY A 193 20.34 23.15 -5.61
CA GLY A 193 21.14 23.21 -6.83
C GLY A 193 21.05 21.96 -7.72
N LYS A 194 20.07 21.08 -7.47
CA LYS A 194 19.87 19.83 -8.19
C LYS A 194 18.51 19.81 -8.89
N GLU A 195 18.45 19.22 -10.09
CA GLU A 195 17.18 19.00 -10.77
C GLU A 195 16.43 17.85 -10.09
N VAL A 196 15.17 18.11 -9.72
CA VAL A 196 14.29 17.17 -9.03
C VAL A 196 13.01 17.02 -9.85
N ARG A 197 12.61 15.80 -10.14
CA ARG A 197 11.27 15.56 -10.69
C ARG A 197 10.27 15.52 -9.54
N ALA A 198 9.24 16.33 -9.63
CA ALA A 198 8.25 16.54 -8.59
C ALA A 198 6.86 16.10 -9.08
N LEU A 199 6.27 15.10 -8.42
CA LEU A 199 4.90 14.65 -8.65
C LEU A 199 3.95 15.33 -7.67
N ARG A 200 2.90 15.99 -8.17
CA ARG A 200 1.82 16.50 -7.30
C ARG A 200 1.04 15.34 -6.72
N HIS A 201 1.34 15.01 -5.48
CA HIS A 201 0.76 13.90 -4.73
C HIS A 201 0.79 14.18 -3.23
N GLY A 202 -0.16 13.63 -2.48
CA GLY A 202 -0.22 13.68 -1.02
C GLY A 202 -0.82 12.41 -0.47
N MET A 203 -0.24 11.83 0.57
CA MET A 203 -0.66 10.54 1.12
C MET A 203 -1.89 10.67 2.03
N ALA A 204 -1.92 11.60 2.98
CA ALA A 204 -3.06 11.77 3.90
C ALA A 204 -4.05 12.86 3.46
N GLY A 205 -4.22 13.06 2.15
CA GLY A 205 -5.14 14.06 1.60
C GLY A 205 -4.67 15.50 1.73
N GLN A 206 -3.48 15.71 2.26
CA GLN A 206 -2.87 17.03 2.40
C GLN A 206 -2.10 17.43 1.14
N PRO A 207 -1.94 18.74 0.86
CA PRO A 207 -1.09 19.21 -0.23
C PRO A 207 0.35 18.71 -0.11
N GLY A 208 0.99 18.42 -1.25
CA GLY A 208 2.37 18.01 -1.22
C GLY A 208 2.95 17.61 -2.57
N PHE A 209 4.22 17.27 -2.53
CA PHE A 209 4.96 16.73 -3.67
C PHE A 209 5.76 15.50 -3.27
N GLU A 210 5.71 14.51 -4.14
CA GLU A 210 6.68 13.43 -4.14
C GLU A 210 7.84 13.84 -5.05
N LEU A 211 9.06 13.77 -4.53
CA LEU A 211 10.29 14.32 -5.13
C LEU A 211 11.26 13.19 -5.40
N MET A 212 11.77 13.09 -6.62
CA MET A 212 12.69 12.03 -7.00
C MET A 212 13.82 12.53 -7.88
N GLY A 213 14.95 11.85 -7.79
CA GLY A 213 16.14 12.14 -8.59
C GLY A 213 17.23 11.09 -8.39
N PRO A 214 18.40 11.25 -9.05
CA PRO A 214 19.53 10.36 -8.91
C PRO A 214 20.02 10.26 -7.47
N TRP A 215 20.45 9.07 -7.06
CA TRP A 215 20.90 8.81 -5.68
C TRP A 215 22.01 9.73 -5.20
N GLU A 216 22.93 10.14 -6.07
CA GLU A 216 24.01 11.07 -5.76
C GLU A 216 23.55 12.45 -5.29
N ASP A 217 22.34 12.85 -5.64
CA ASP A 217 21.74 14.13 -5.26
C ASP A 217 20.95 14.09 -3.94
N TYR A 218 20.75 12.88 -3.38
CA TYR A 218 20.00 12.64 -2.15
C TYR A 218 20.37 13.61 -1.02
N GLY A 219 21.66 13.72 -0.71
CA GLY A 219 22.13 14.52 0.42
C GLY A 219 21.87 16.02 0.26
N ALA A 220 22.09 16.55 -0.94
CA ALA A 220 21.88 17.97 -1.24
C ALA A 220 20.40 18.35 -1.19
N VAL A 221 19.54 17.52 -1.80
CA VAL A 221 18.10 17.77 -1.82
C VAL A 221 17.48 17.60 -0.43
N HIS A 222 17.86 16.55 0.32
CA HIS A 222 17.40 16.33 1.69
C HIS A 222 17.75 17.51 2.60
N ALA A 223 19.02 17.98 2.56
CA ALA A 223 19.48 19.10 3.39
C ALA A 223 18.70 20.39 3.07
N ALA A 224 18.47 20.68 1.78
CA ALA A 224 17.75 21.87 1.35
C ALA A 224 16.27 21.83 1.82
N LEU A 225 15.61 20.67 1.73
CA LEU A 225 14.23 20.49 2.21
C LEU A 225 14.14 20.66 3.73
N VAL A 226 15.06 20.03 4.48
CA VAL A 226 15.10 20.14 5.95
C VAL A 226 15.31 21.59 6.36
N GLU A 227 16.24 22.30 5.73
CA GLU A 227 16.48 23.73 6.02
C GLU A 227 15.26 24.59 5.72
N ALA A 228 14.64 24.39 4.54
CA ALA A 228 13.43 25.13 4.17
C ALA A 228 12.25 24.85 5.11
N GLY A 229 12.16 23.63 5.63
CA GLY A 229 11.06 23.19 6.50
C GLY A 229 11.11 23.70 7.94
N LYS A 230 12.28 24.15 8.44
CA LYS A 230 12.47 24.53 9.84
C LYS A 230 11.47 25.58 10.33
N GLU A 231 11.29 26.67 9.59
CA GLU A 231 10.39 27.77 10.02
C GLU A 231 8.90 27.41 9.91
N PHE A 232 8.57 26.34 9.18
CA PHE A 232 7.21 25.90 8.95
C PHE A 232 6.78 24.71 9.85
N GLY A 233 7.65 24.34 10.79
CA GLY A 233 7.40 23.24 11.71
C GLY A 233 7.37 21.86 11.04
N MET A 234 8.19 21.66 10.00
CA MET A 234 8.27 20.38 9.31
C MET A 234 8.93 19.32 10.21
N ALA A 235 8.25 18.22 10.43
CA ALA A 235 8.79 17.04 11.11
C ALA A 235 9.34 16.02 10.11
N LEU A 236 10.41 15.31 10.48
CA LEU A 236 10.82 14.09 9.80
C LEU A 236 9.99 12.94 10.34
N VAL A 237 9.58 12.01 9.48
CA VAL A 237 8.72 10.88 9.86
C VAL A 237 9.51 9.60 9.93
N GLY A 238 9.48 8.94 11.08
CA GLY A 238 10.05 7.63 11.30
C GLY A 238 9.15 6.48 10.84
N GLY A 239 9.71 5.27 10.82
CA GLY A 239 9.03 4.07 10.32
C GLY A 239 7.74 3.73 11.07
N ARG A 240 7.66 4.02 12.36
CA ARG A 240 6.46 3.76 13.18
C ARG A 240 5.27 4.62 12.72
N ALA A 241 5.45 5.94 12.63
CA ALA A 241 4.39 6.84 12.18
C ALA A 241 4.05 6.57 10.70
N TYR A 242 5.06 6.37 9.85
CA TYR A 242 4.84 6.11 8.42
C TYR A 242 3.87 4.94 8.17
N SER A 243 4.00 3.85 8.91
CA SER A 243 3.16 2.66 8.74
C SER A 243 1.67 2.88 9.02
N SER A 244 1.32 3.92 9.79
CA SER A 244 -0.05 4.26 10.16
C SER A 244 -0.74 5.26 9.23
N ASN A 245 0.01 5.86 8.29
CA ASN A 245 -0.54 6.88 7.37
C ASN A 245 -1.72 6.37 6.54
N THR A 246 -1.72 5.08 6.20
CA THR A 246 -2.77 4.44 5.41
C THR A 246 -4.15 4.48 6.09
N LEU A 247 -4.20 4.53 7.41
CA LEU A 247 -5.45 4.62 8.18
C LEU A 247 -6.18 5.94 7.88
N GLU A 248 -5.43 7.02 7.67
CA GLU A 248 -5.99 8.34 7.37
C GLU A 248 -6.27 8.51 5.86
N SER A 249 -5.43 7.93 4.99
CA SER A 249 -5.61 8.00 3.54
C SER A 249 -6.63 7.00 2.99
N GLY A 250 -6.95 5.95 3.75
CA GLY A 250 -7.86 4.89 3.33
C GLY A 250 -7.30 3.97 2.22
N TRP A 251 -5.99 4.00 2.00
CA TRP A 251 -5.34 3.11 1.05
C TRP A 251 -4.92 1.81 1.72
N ILE A 252 -5.36 0.65 1.18
CA ILE A 252 -4.93 -0.66 1.67
C ILE A 252 -3.56 -0.97 1.08
N PRO A 253 -2.50 -1.01 1.89
CA PRO A 253 -1.16 -1.26 1.37
C PRO A 253 -0.96 -2.73 1.05
N SER A 254 -0.35 -2.99 -0.11
CA SER A 254 0.12 -4.32 -0.50
C SER A 254 -0.96 -5.40 -0.38
N PRO A 255 -1.95 -5.43 -1.27
CA PRO A 255 -2.93 -6.50 -1.30
C PRO A 255 -2.23 -7.86 -1.46
N PHE A 256 -2.86 -8.92 -0.95
CA PHE A 256 -2.33 -10.28 -1.10
C PHE A 256 -2.34 -10.67 -2.59
N PRO A 257 -1.19 -11.07 -3.18
CA PRO A 257 -1.12 -11.36 -4.61
C PRO A 257 -1.89 -12.64 -4.94
N ALA A 258 -2.85 -12.56 -5.85
CA ALA A 258 -3.75 -13.66 -6.20
C ALA A 258 -3.13 -14.63 -7.22
N ILE A 259 -1.94 -15.19 -6.92
CA ILE A 259 -1.17 -15.95 -7.91
C ILE A 259 -0.93 -17.42 -7.57
N TYR A 260 -1.39 -17.90 -6.40
CA TYR A 260 -1.02 -19.22 -5.89
C TYR A 260 -1.80 -20.38 -6.53
N THR A 261 -2.87 -20.08 -7.27
CA THR A 261 -3.73 -21.06 -7.93
C THR A 261 -3.99 -20.70 -9.39
N GLY A 262 -4.72 -21.53 -10.10
CA GLY A 262 -5.05 -21.34 -11.52
C GLY A 262 -3.96 -21.83 -12.47
N GLU A 263 -4.36 -22.62 -13.47
CA GLU A 263 -3.42 -23.19 -14.50
C GLU A 263 -2.80 -22.07 -15.36
N ALA A 264 -3.56 -21.02 -15.65
CA ALA A 264 -3.07 -19.89 -16.45
C ALA A 264 -1.89 -19.15 -15.81
N LEU A 265 -1.75 -19.22 -14.48
CA LEU A 265 -0.67 -18.58 -13.71
C LEU A 265 0.52 -19.53 -13.46
N LYS A 266 0.43 -20.80 -13.85
CA LYS A 266 1.51 -21.77 -13.64
C LYS A 266 2.83 -21.33 -14.30
N PRO A 267 2.87 -20.83 -15.54
CA PRO A 267 4.11 -20.33 -16.14
C PRO A 267 4.75 -19.18 -15.33
N TYR A 268 3.93 -18.31 -14.73
CA TYR A 268 4.43 -17.25 -13.86
C TYR A 268 5.02 -17.83 -12.56
N ARG A 269 4.34 -18.76 -11.92
CA ARG A 269 4.87 -19.43 -10.73
C ARG A 269 6.14 -20.25 -10.99
N GLU A 270 6.27 -20.82 -12.19
CA GLU A 270 7.51 -21.51 -12.63
C GLU A 270 8.65 -20.53 -12.94
N TRP A 271 8.35 -19.28 -13.29
CA TRP A 271 9.31 -18.21 -13.49
C TRP A 271 9.78 -17.61 -12.17
N LEU A 272 8.89 -17.47 -11.17
CA LEU A 272 9.21 -16.93 -9.85
C LEU A 272 10.14 -17.86 -9.06
N SER A 273 11.11 -17.26 -8.38
CA SER A 273 11.98 -17.99 -7.45
C SER A 273 11.21 -18.44 -6.19
N ALA A 274 11.58 -19.59 -5.62
CA ALA A 274 11.16 -20.01 -4.29
C ALA A 274 11.64 -19.06 -3.15
N ASN A 275 12.42 -18.03 -3.49
CA ASN A 275 12.85 -16.96 -2.58
C ASN A 275 12.21 -15.60 -2.92
N SER A 276 11.26 -15.55 -3.85
CA SER A 276 10.51 -14.34 -4.21
C SER A 276 9.74 -13.74 -3.02
N TYR A 277 9.18 -12.56 -3.23
CA TYR A 277 8.27 -11.94 -2.26
C TYR A 277 7.08 -12.87 -1.97
N GLU A 278 6.48 -13.44 -3.00
CA GLU A 278 5.32 -14.32 -2.92
C GLU A 278 5.62 -15.62 -2.17
N ALA A 279 6.79 -16.18 -2.38
CA ALA A 279 7.24 -17.38 -1.65
C ALA A 279 7.36 -17.15 -0.13
N LYS A 280 7.52 -15.89 0.28
CA LYS A 280 7.68 -15.46 1.68
C LYS A 280 6.46 -14.73 2.24
N CYS A 281 5.39 -14.59 1.46
CA CYS A 281 4.16 -13.98 1.94
C CYS A 281 3.69 -14.65 3.24
N SER A 282 3.38 -13.82 4.22
CA SER A 282 2.84 -14.29 5.49
C SER A 282 1.44 -13.73 5.70
N ILE A 283 0.52 -14.60 6.09
CA ILE A 283 -0.87 -14.23 6.40
C ILE A 283 -1.09 -14.32 7.91
N GLY A 284 -1.84 -13.38 8.48
CA GLY A 284 -2.25 -13.37 9.89
C GLY A 284 -3.71 -13.00 10.03
N GLY A 285 -4.17 -12.92 11.28
CA GLY A 285 -5.52 -12.54 11.63
C GLY A 285 -6.47 -13.72 11.85
N SER A 286 -7.69 -13.42 12.24
CA SER A 286 -8.70 -14.41 12.64
C SER A 286 -9.36 -15.13 11.46
N TRP A 287 -9.32 -14.56 10.24
CA TRP A 287 -9.92 -15.18 9.07
C TRP A 287 -9.10 -16.36 8.56
N VAL A 288 -9.73 -17.52 8.46
CA VAL A 288 -9.13 -18.76 7.92
C VAL A 288 -10.12 -19.36 6.91
N PRO A 289 -9.94 -19.12 5.61
CA PRO A 289 -10.78 -19.73 4.58
C PRO A 289 -10.40 -21.19 4.34
N GLU A 290 -11.28 -21.92 3.66
CA GLU A 290 -11.02 -23.32 3.28
C GLU A 290 -9.89 -23.43 2.25
N THR A 291 -9.78 -22.46 1.35
CA THR A 291 -8.73 -22.41 0.31
C THR A 291 -8.10 -21.04 0.22
N VAL A 292 -6.91 -20.96 -0.39
CA VAL A 292 -6.14 -19.71 -0.49
C VAL A 292 -6.87 -18.61 -1.28
N GLU A 293 -7.77 -18.97 -2.17
CA GLU A 293 -8.60 -18.04 -2.93
C GLU A 293 -9.51 -17.18 -2.04
N GLY A 294 -9.83 -17.65 -0.83
CA GLY A 294 -10.58 -16.87 0.16
C GLY A 294 -9.87 -15.57 0.58
N TYR A 295 -8.56 -15.45 0.35
CA TYR A 295 -7.79 -14.23 0.57
C TYR A 295 -7.68 -13.32 -0.67
N TYR A 296 -8.11 -13.79 -1.85
CA TYR A 296 -7.99 -13.00 -3.07
C TYR A 296 -8.98 -11.85 -3.06
N THR A 297 -8.52 -10.72 -3.57
CA THR A 297 -9.30 -9.49 -3.65
C THR A 297 -9.53 -9.06 -5.08
N THR A 298 -10.68 -8.46 -5.32
CA THR A 298 -11.02 -7.82 -6.59
C THR A 298 -10.65 -6.33 -6.55
N PRO A 299 -10.59 -5.63 -7.68
CA PRO A 299 -10.40 -4.18 -7.68
C PRO A 299 -11.44 -3.42 -6.85
N TRP A 300 -12.68 -3.90 -6.79
CA TRP A 300 -13.74 -3.26 -6.00
C TRP A 300 -13.49 -3.34 -4.50
N ASP A 301 -13.01 -4.49 -4.02
CA ASP A 301 -12.66 -4.71 -2.61
C ASP A 301 -11.65 -3.68 -2.11
N LEU A 302 -10.74 -3.25 -2.97
CA LEU A 302 -9.69 -2.28 -2.67
C LEU A 302 -10.09 -0.81 -2.98
N GLY A 303 -11.32 -0.60 -3.45
CA GLY A 303 -11.79 0.72 -3.87
C GLY A 303 -11.27 1.17 -5.23
N TYR A 304 -10.74 0.25 -6.05
CA TYR A 304 -10.26 0.52 -7.41
C TYR A 304 -11.32 0.31 -8.49
N GLY A 305 -12.57 0.00 -8.13
CA GLY A 305 -13.67 -0.12 -9.09
C GLY A 305 -13.74 1.05 -10.09
N PRO A 306 -13.64 2.33 -9.69
CA PRO A 306 -13.61 3.46 -10.60
C PRO A 306 -12.44 3.46 -11.60
N PHE A 307 -11.37 2.72 -11.32
CA PHE A 307 -10.20 2.60 -12.21
C PHE A 307 -10.36 1.51 -13.26
N VAL A 308 -11.25 0.55 -13.07
CA VAL A 308 -11.56 -0.47 -14.08
C VAL A 308 -12.16 0.21 -15.30
N LYS A 309 -11.46 0.12 -16.44
CA LYS A 309 -11.90 0.70 -17.71
C LYS A 309 -11.83 -0.34 -18.82
N PHE A 310 -12.92 -0.49 -19.54
CA PHE A 310 -13.06 -1.45 -20.64
C PHE A 310 -12.82 -0.78 -22.00
N ASP A 311 -12.05 0.28 -22.04
CA ASP A 311 -11.73 1.05 -23.27
C ASP A 311 -10.47 0.55 -24.00
N HIS A 312 -9.84 -0.49 -23.50
CA HIS A 312 -8.69 -1.19 -24.09
C HIS A 312 -8.75 -2.69 -23.74
N ASP A 313 -7.91 -3.49 -24.38
CA ASP A 313 -7.75 -4.90 -24.06
C ASP A 313 -6.66 -5.10 -22.99
N PHE A 314 -6.95 -5.93 -21.98
CA PHE A 314 -6.01 -6.23 -20.89
C PHE A 314 -6.25 -7.61 -20.29
N ILE A 315 -5.23 -8.15 -19.62
CA ILE A 315 -5.34 -9.44 -18.91
C ILE A 315 -6.43 -9.36 -17.84
N GLY A 316 -7.37 -10.30 -17.86
CA GLY A 316 -8.47 -10.36 -16.89
C GLY A 316 -9.71 -9.54 -17.27
N ARG A 317 -9.71 -8.85 -18.42
CA ARG A 317 -10.84 -8.03 -18.87
C ARG A 317 -12.18 -8.78 -18.86
N ALA A 318 -12.24 -9.96 -19.49
CA ALA A 318 -13.48 -10.73 -19.57
C ALA A 318 -14.02 -11.14 -18.19
N ALA A 319 -13.15 -11.47 -17.24
CA ALA A 319 -13.53 -11.76 -15.87
C ALA A 319 -14.07 -10.51 -15.16
N LEU A 320 -13.41 -9.37 -15.31
CA LEU A 320 -13.87 -8.12 -14.69
C LEU A 320 -15.17 -7.59 -15.33
N GLU A 321 -15.40 -7.76 -16.63
CA GLU A 321 -16.69 -7.45 -17.28
C GLU A 321 -17.82 -8.27 -16.67
N LYS A 322 -17.59 -9.57 -16.46
CA LYS A 322 -18.55 -10.47 -15.80
C LYS A 322 -18.80 -10.06 -14.35
N MET A 323 -17.76 -9.76 -13.58
CA MET A 323 -17.87 -9.28 -12.20
C MET A 323 -18.65 -7.96 -12.14
N ALA A 324 -18.31 -6.99 -12.99
CA ALA A 324 -19.01 -5.71 -13.07
C ALA A 324 -20.51 -5.88 -13.36
N ALA A 325 -20.87 -6.78 -14.28
CA ALA A 325 -22.26 -7.08 -14.60
C ALA A 325 -23.02 -7.74 -13.42
N ALA A 326 -22.34 -8.54 -12.60
CA ALA A 326 -22.93 -9.17 -11.42
C ALA A 326 -23.25 -8.15 -10.31
N GLY A 327 -22.45 -7.06 -10.19
CA GLY A 327 -22.72 -5.93 -9.30
C GLY A 327 -22.70 -6.24 -7.80
N ASN A 328 -22.28 -7.43 -7.40
CA ASN A 328 -22.27 -7.90 -5.99
C ASN A 328 -20.83 -7.83 -5.44
N HIS A 329 -20.35 -6.61 -5.19
CA HIS A 329 -18.99 -6.36 -4.74
C HIS A 329 -18.96 -5.94 -3.28
N ARG A 330 -17.95 -6.40 -2.56
CA ARG A 330 -17.61 -5.82 -1.26
C ARG A 330 -17.20 -4.36 -1.46
N THR A 331 -17.45 -3.57 -0.45
CA THR A 331 -17.13 -2.15 -0.43
C THR A 331 -16.06 -1.88 0.62
N LYS A 332 -15.01 -1.18 0.22
CA LYS A 332 -13.98 -0.72 1.15
C LYS A 332 -14.55 0.34 2.09
N VAL A 333 -14.30 0.17 3.39
CA VAL A 333 -14.71 1.09 4.45
C VAL A 333 -13.59 1.26 5.47
N THR A 334 -13.74 2.23 6.38
CA THR A 334 -12.98 2.27 7.64
C THR A 334 -13.88 1.76 8.76
N LEU A 335 -13.35 0.92 9.64
CA LEU A 335 -14.01 0.60 10.89
C LEU A 335 -13.35 1.40 12.03
N ALA A 336 -14.14 2.14 12.79
CA ALA A 336 -13.71 2.80 14.00
C ALA A 336 -13.99 1.88 15.20
N LEU A 337 -12.93 1.44 15.87
CA LEU A 337 -13.06 0.50 16.98
C LEU A 337 -13.62 1.18 18.23
N ASP A 338 -14.39 0.42 19.01
CA ASP A 338 -14.91 0.87 20.30
C ASP A 338 -13.77 1.06 21.32
N ASN A 339 -13.73 2.23 21.97
CA ASN A 339 -12.64 2.57 22.86
C ASN A 339 -12.64 1.71 24.15
N GLU A 340 -13.80 1.30 24.67
CA GLU A 340 -13.89 0.49 25.89
C GLU A 340 -13.38 -0.93 25.60
N ASP A 341 -13.75 -1.48 24.46
CA ASP A 341 -13.26 -2.79 24.02
C ASP A 341 -11.74 -2.76 23.74
N VAL A 342 -11.23 -1.70 23.11
CA VAL A 342 -9.78 -1.50 22.94
C VAL A 342 -9.07 -1.42 24.28
N MET A 343 -9.62 -0.67 25.24
CA MET A 343 -9.06 -0.58 26.60
C MET A 343 -9.08 -1.94 27.30
N ARG A 344 -10.11 -2.75 27.09
CA ARG A 344 -10.20 -4.13 27.63
C ARG A 344 -9.09 -5.02 27.03
N VAL A 345 -8.84 -4.94 25.74
CA VAL A 345 -7.72 -5.63 25.08
C VAL A 345 -6.39 -5.20 25.66
N GLN A 346 -6.15 -3.88 25.78
CA GLN A 346 -4.91 -3.32 26.33
C GLN A 346 -4.69 -3.74 27.80
N SER A 347 -5.74 -3.71 28.60
CA SER A 347 -5.66 -4.08 30.03
C SER A 347 -5.33 -5.56 30.23
N SER A 348 -5.70 -6.43 29.27
CA SER A 348 -5.38 -7.86 29.34
C SER A 348 -3.87 -8.13 29.35
N ALA A 349 -3.07 -7.25 28.75
CA ALA A 349 -1.61 -7.35 28.76
C ALA A 349 -1.00 -7.24 30.17
N LEU A 350 -1.74 -6.63 31.12
CA LEU A 350 -1.34 -6.52 32.54
C LEU A 350 -1.81 -7.72 33.38
N SER A 351 -2.54 -8.66 32.78
CA SER A 351 -3.04 -9.86 33.43
C SER A 351 -1.94 -10.95 33.52
N GLN A 352 -2.01 -11.77 34.57
CA GLN A 352 -1.21 -13.00 34.66
C GLN A 352 -1.92 -14.23 34.05
N GLY A 353 -3.20 -14.09 33.67
CA GLY A 353 -4.01 -15.13 33.04
C GLY A 353 -4.00 -15.09 31.51
N GLU A 354 -5.11 -15.51 30.92
CA GLU A 354 -5.32 -15.43 29.48
C GLU A 354 -5.29 -13.97 29.01
N ARG A 355 -4.69 -13.73 27.87
CA ARG A 355 -4.53 -12.40 27.29
C ARG A 355 -5.11 -12.37 25.88
N ALA A 356 -5.69 -11.23 25.49
CA ALA A 356 -5.99 -10.95 24.11
C ALA A 356 -4.68 -10.81 23.30
N LYS A 357 -4.72 -10.99 22.00
CA LYS A 357 -3.60 -10.65 21.12
C LYS A 357 -3.20 -9.19 21.37
N PHE A 358 -1.91 -8.95 21.57
CA PHE A 358 -1.42 -7.60 21.86
C PHE A 358 -1.81 -6.63 20.74
N MET A 359 -2.22 -5.43 21.11
CA MET A 359 -2.58 -4.39 20.16
C MET A 359 -1.57 -3.24 20.26
N GLU A 360 -0.59 -3.24 19.38
CA GLU A 360 0.54 -2.32 19.40
C GLU A 360 0.17 -0.92 18.86
N TYR A 361 0.81 0.10 19.39
CA TYR A 361 0.74 1.48 18.91
C TYR A 361 1.97 1.83 18.06
N PRO A 362 1.82 2.58 16.96
CA PRO A 362 0.59 2.98 16.29
C PRO A 362 0.06 1.93 15.29
N SER A 363 0.75 0.82 15.06
CA SER A 363 0.36 -0.20 14.07
C SER A 363 0.33 -1.58 14.74
N SER A 364 -0.81 -2.26 14.62
CA SER A 364 -1.03 -3.62 15.16
C SER A 364 -1.00 -4.66 14.04
N VAL A 365 -0.03 -4.55 13.14
CA VAL A 365 0.14 -5.44 11.98
C VAL A 365 1.31 -6.38 12.25
N TYR A 366 1.06 -7.70 12.28
CA TYR A 366 2.02 -8.74 12.64
C TYR A 366 2.37 -9.71 11.50
N SER A 367 1.77 -9.51 10.33
CA SER A 367 2.05 -10.27 9.11
C SER A 367 2.14 -9.34 7.92
N MET A 368 2.61 -9.84 6.78
CA MET A 368 2.60 -9.06 5.55
C MET A 368 1.17 -8.75 5.08
N HIS A 369 0.25 -9.70 5.28
CA HIS A 369 -1.15 -9.63 4.87
C HIS A 369 -2.06 -10.07 6.03
N PRO A 370 -2.50 -9.15 6.88
CA PRO A 370 -3.47 -9.46 7.93
C PRO A 370 -4.90 -9.55 7.36
N PHE A 371 -5.66 -10.53 7.82
CA PHE A 371 -7.08 -10.67 7.52
C PHE A 371 -7.83 -11.08 8.80
N ASP A 372 -8.60 -10.17 9.34
CA ASP A 372 -9.47 -10.43 10.48
C ASP A 372 -10.92 -10.46 10.06
N SER A 373 -11.70 -11.38 10.63
CA SER A 373 -13.14 -11.52 10.38
C SER A 373 -13.91 -10.34 10.94
N VAL A 374 -14.82 -9.79 10.15
CA VAL A 374 -15.81 -8.81 10.61
C VAL A 374 -17.16 -9.49 10.65
N LEU A 375 -17.83 -9.43 11.82
CA LEU A 375 -19.04 -10.18 12.11
C LEU A 375 -20.24 -9.25 12.34
N SER A 376 -21.43 -9.73 11.98
CA SER A 376 -22.72 -9.15 12.39
C SER A 376 -23.63 -10.29 12.80
N GLY A 377 -24.11 -10.26 14.05
CA GLY A 377 -24.93 -11.36 14.60
C GLY A 377 -24.22 -12.72 14.54
N GLY A 378 -22.90 -12.76 14.71
CA GLY A 378 -22.08 -13.97 14.66
C GLY A 378 -21.80 -14.51 13.25
N LYS A 379 -22.28 -13.85 12.19
CA LYS A 379 -22.02 -14.22 10.79
C LYS A 379 -20.95 -13.29 10.21
N GLN A 380 -20.06 -13.86 9.41
CA GLN A 380 -19.07 -13.06 8.70
C GLN A 380 -19.72 -12.19 7.64
N VAL A 381 -19.43 -10.89 7.68
CA VAL A 381 -19.96 -9.87 6.78
C VAL A 381 -18.86 -8.98 6.19
N GLY A 382 -17.61 -9.29 6.45
CA GLY A 382 -16.48 -8.57 5.89
C GLY A 382 -15.14 -9.07 6.39
N LEU A 383 -14.08 -8.45 5.87
CA LEU A 383 -12.69 -8.72 6.22
C LEU A 383 -11.99 -7.40 6.56
N SER A 384 -11.33 -7.35 7.69
CA SER A 384 -10.44 -6.26 8.09
C SER A 384 -9.01 -6.60 7.69
N THR A 385 -8.23 -5.60 7.24
CA THR A 385 -6.87 -5.87 6.74
C THR A 385 -5.77 -5.10 7.47
N TRP A 386 -5.94 -3.84 7.74
CA TRP A 386 -4.88 -2.97 8.28
C TRP A 386 -5.38 -2.22 9.49
N ILE A 387 -4.81 -2.51 10.65
CA ILE A 387 -5.26 -1.99 11.93
C ILE A 387 -4.18 -1.16 12.62
N GLY A 388 -4.55 -0.04 13.21
CA GLY A 388 -3.67 0.80 14.00
C GLY A 388 -4.36 2.01 14.59
N TYR A 389 -3.55 2.83 15.25
CA TYR A 389 -3.99 4.02 15.98
C TYR A 389 -3.54 5.29 15.26
N THR A 390 -4.44 6.24 15.14
CA THR A 390 -4.11 7.61 14.74
C THR A 390 -4.26 8.57 15.92
N ALA A 391 -3.19 9.29 16.25
CA ALA A 391 -3.21 10.29 17.30
C ALA A 391 -4.02 11.54 16.90
N ASN A 392 -4.13 11.81 15.60
CA ASN A 392 -4.94 12.92 15.09
C ASN A 392 -6.42 12.71 15.37
N GLU A 393 -6.90 11.48 15.32
CA GLU A 393 -8.31 11.13 15.55
C GLU A 393 -8.58 10.54 16.95
N GLY A 394 -7.52 10.20 17.69
CA GLY A 394 -7.63 9.56 19.00
C GLY A 394 -8.32 8.20 18.93
N LYS A 395 -8.16 7.45 17.82
CA LYS A 395 -8.91 6.22 17.52
C LYS A 395 -8.02 5.11 17.00
N PHE A 396 -8.36 3.87 17.38
CA PHE A 396 -7.99 2.71 16.61
C PHE A 396 -8.92 2.56 15.41
N LEU A 397 -8.34 2.49 14.24
CA LEU A 397 -9.03 2.31 12.96
C LEU A 397 -8.55 1.03 12.28
N THR A 398 -9.39 0.45 11.45
CA THR A 398 -8.96 -0.58 10.51
C THR A 398 -9.61 -0.40 9.15
N LEU A 399 -8.86 -0.71 8.09
CA LEU A 399 -9.39 -0.74 6.74
C LEU A 399 -10.05 -2.09 6.49
N ALA A 400 -11.27 -2.10 6.00
CA ALA A 400 -12.05 -3.30 5.81
C ALA A 400 -12.78 -3.33 4.47
N MET A 401 -13.15 -4.53 4.05
CA MET A 401 -13.94 -4.82 2.85
C MET A 401 -15.22 -5.49 3.31
N MET A 402 -16.36 -4.79 3.17
CA MET A 402 -17.65 -5.22 3.69
C MET A 402 -18.56 -5.79 2.59
N GLU A 403 -19.26 -6.85 2.91
CA GLU A 403 -20.29 -7.41 2.03
C GLU A 403 -21.42 -6.40 1.77
N PRO A 404 -22.11 -6.50 0.63
CA PRO A 404 -23.26 -5.65 0.33
C PRO A 404 -24.28 -5.65 1.46
N GLY A 405 -24.78 -4.47 1.81
CA GLY A 405 -25.73 -4.28 2.92
C GLY A 405 -25.10 -4.01 4.29
N PHE A 406 -23.78 -4.17 4.43
CA PHE A 406 -23.06 -3.90 5.67
C PHE A 406 -22.03 -2.77 5.58
N ALA A 407 -21.96 -2.07 4.48
CA ALA A 407 -20.97 -1.02 4.23
C ALA A 407 -21.45 0.41 4.55
N GLU A 408 -22.71 0.57 4.97
CA GLU A 408 -23.26 1.90 5.25
C GLU A 408 -22.67 2.50 6.53
N PRO A 409 -22.20 3.76 6.49
CA PRO A 409 -21.69 4.44 7.69
C PRO A 409 -22.71 4.41 8.84
N GLY A 410 -22.23 4.12 10.04
CA GLY A 410 -23.08 3.96 11.23
C GLY A 410 -23.50 2.52 11.51
N THR A 411 -23.25 1.57 10.60
CA THR A 411 -23.53 0.14 10.83
C THR A 411 -22.61 -0.39 11.95
N GLU A 412 -23.19 -1.00 12.96
CA GLU A 412 -22.47 -1.66 14.05
C GLU A 412 -22.07 -3.09 13.64
N VAL A 413 -20.81 -3.40 13.85
CA VAL A 413 -20.21 -4.71 13.55
C VAL A 413 -19.23 -5.12 14.65
N THR A 414 -18.73 -6.32 14.59
CA THR A 414 -17.74 -6.86 15.53
C THR A 414 -16.50 -7.31 14.77
N LEU A 415 -15.33 -6.80 15.13
CA LEU A 415 -14.04 -7.32 14.70
C LEU A 415 -13.66 -8.49 15.60
N LEU A 416 -13.39 -9.65 15.02
CA LEU A 416 -12.80 -10.78 15.74
C LEU A 416 -11.27 -10.62 15.72
N TRP A 417 -10.69 -10.22 16.82
CA TRP A 417 -9.26 -9.94 16.96
C TRP A 417 -8.49 -11.15 17.52
N GLY A 418 -7.42 -11.53 16.83
CA GLY A 418 -6.54 -12.63 17.22
C GLY A 418 -6.74 -13.91 16.43
N GLU A 419 -5.67 -14.67 16.23
CA GLU A 419 -5.66 -15.93 15.50
C GLU A 419 -6.43 -17.03 16.25
N GLN A 420 -7.02 -17.94 15.51
CA GLN A 420 -7.68 -19.12 16.07
C GLN A 420 -6.68 -20.01 16.82
N ASN A 421 -7.12 -20.65 17.87
CA ASN A 421 -6.31 -21.55 18.71
C ASN A 421 -5.06 -20.87 19.35
N GLY A 422 -5.09 -19.58 19.57
CA GLY A 422 -4.05 -18.88 20.33
C GLY A 422 -2.79 -18.50 19.59
N GLY A 423 -2.80 -18.51 18.24
CA GLY A 423 -1.70 -17.99 17.46
C GLY A 423 -1.22 -18.88 16.33
N THR A 424 -0.09 -18.52 15.78
CA THR A 424 0.63 -19.21 14.70
C THR A 424 2.09 -19.43 15.10
N SER A 425 2.90 -20.02 14.22
CA SER A 425 4.34 -20.15 14.44
C SER A 425 5.14 -18.84 14.30
N LYS A 426 4.48 -17.68 14.08
CA LYS A 426 5.13 -16.38 13.97
C LYS A 426 5.74 -15.95 15.29
N PRO A 427 7.04 -15.61 15.33
CA PRO A 427 7.73 -15.25 16.58
C PRO A 427 7.24 -13.89 17.15
N THR A 428 6.55 -13.09 16.34
CA THR A 428 6.01 -11.78 16.74
C THR A 428 4.57 -11.84 17.27
N VAL A 429 3.96 -13.03 17.30
CA VAL A 429 2.61 -13.26 17.78
C VAL A 429 2.66 -14.20 18.97
N GLU A 430 2.42 -13.67 20.16
CA GLU A 430 2.36 -14.42 21.41
C GLU A 430 1.11 -15.30 21.48
N PRO A 431 1.09 -16.35 22.31
CA PRO A 431 -0.13 -17.07 22.63
C PRO A 431 -1.20 -16.16 23.21
N HIS A 432 -2.43 -16.25 22.69
CA HIS A 432 -3.52 -15.36 23.06
C HIS A 432 -4.87 -16.02 22.88
N VAL A 433 -5.92 -15.37 23.38
CA VAL A 433 -7.31 -15.72 23.11
C VAL A 433 -7.93 -14.76 22.11
N GLN A 434 -8.75 -15.28 21.20
CA GLN A 434 -9.54 -14.43 20.31
C GLN A 434 -10.47 -13.52 21.11
N THR A 435 -10.58 -12.27 20.71
CA THR A 435 -11.35 -11.27 21.42
C THR A 435 -12.23 -10.48 20.46
N GLU A 436 -13.49 -10.37 20.77
CA GLU A 436 -14.42 -9.54 20.00
C GLU A 436 -14.24 -8.07 20.38
N ILE A 437 -14.18 -7.20 19.37
CA ILE A 437 -14.09 -5.74 19.51
C ILE A 437 -15.22 -5.12 18.69
N LYS A 438 -16.10 -4.39 19.33
CA LYS A 438 -17.14 -3.63 18.63
C LYS A 438 -16.51 -2.58 17.72
N ALA A 439 -17.14 -2.34 16.60
CA ALA A 439 -16.71 -1.32 15.65
C ALA A 439 -17.90 -0.70 14.93
N VAL A 440 -17.71 0.51 14.44
CA VAL A 440 -18.70 1.21 13.63
C VAL A 440 -18.14 1.45 12.25
N VAL A 441 -18.90 1.06 11.23
CA VAL A 441 -18.57 1.37 9.83
C VAL A 441 -18.54 2.88 9.64
N SER A 442 -17.47 3.35 9.06
CA SER A 442 -17.19 4.77 8.86
C SER A 442 -16.75 5.02 7.41
N PRO A 443 -16.85 6.26 6.92
CA PRO A 443 -16.37 6.59 5.59
C PRO A 443 -14.89 6.24 5.39
N VAL A 444 -14.50 5.95 4.15
CA VAL A 444 -13.11 5.79 3.72
C VAL A 444 -12.78 6.81 2.62
N PRO A 445 -11.74 7.64 2.78
CA PRO A 445 -10.90 7.87 3.97
C PRO A 445 -11.71 8.29 5.22
N TYR A 446 -11.22 7.89 6.39
CA TYR A 446 -11.85 8.29 7.66
C TYR A 446 -11.72 9.79 7.92
N VAL A 447 -10.53 10.31 7.69
CA VAL A 447 -10.20 11.73 7.93
C VAL A 447 -10.87 12.61 6.88
N ALA A 448 -11.66 13.59 7.34
CA ALA A 448 -12.41 14.48 6.47
C ALA A 448 -11.50 15.24 5.48
N ALA A 449 -10.32 15.70 5.91
CA ALA A 449 -9.36 16.36 5.04
C ALA A 449 -8.92 15.48 3.88
N ALA A 450 -8.70 14.18 4.12
CA ALA A 450 -8.35 13.23 3.07
C ALA A 450 -9.53 12.93 2.13
N ARG A 451 -10.75 12.88 2.67
CA ARG A 451 -11.97 12.60 1.89
C ARG A 451 -12.42 13.80 1.07
N ASP A 452 -12.57 14.95 1.72
CA ASP A 452 -13.21 16.12 1.15
C ASP A 452 -12.22 17.01 0.37
N ASN A 453 -11.06 17.32 0.97
CA ASN A 453 -10.03 18.14 0.33
C ASN A 453 -9.35 17.42 -0.83
N TYR A 454 -9.18 16.11 -0.72
CA TYR A 454 -8.57 15.30 -1.77
C TYR A 454 -9.48 15.15 -2.99
N ALA A 455 -10.81 15.18 -2.81
CA ALA A 455 -11.78 15.14 -3.88
C ALA A 455 -12.02 16.52 -4.52
N GLU A 456 -12.09 17.59 -3.72
CA GLU A 456 -12.53 18.92 -4.13
C GLU A 456 -11.39 19.96 -4.21
N GLY A 457 -10.35 19.81 -3.41
CA GLY A 457 -9.32 20.81 -3.26
C GLY A 457 -8.34 20.86 -4.43
N TRP A 458 -7.14 20.47 -4.16
CA TRP A 458 -6.04 20.53 -5.12
C TRP A 458 -6.09 19.48 -6.25
N ARG A 459 -6.96 18.47 -6.17
CA ARG A 459 -7.25 17.57 -7.29
C ARG A 459 -8.04 18.23 -8.40
N THR A 460 -8.90 19.17 -8.06
CA THR A 460 -9.94 19.71 -8.95
C THR A 460 -9.82 21.20 -9.20
N ARG A 461 -8.90 21.90 -8.54
CA ARG A 461 -8.63 23.31 -8.88
C ARG A 461 -8.21 23.41 -10.34
N LYS A 462 -9.13 24.04 -11.11
CA LYS A 462 -8.94 24.39 -12.52
C LYS A 462 -7.95 25.53 -12.62
#